data_6e6900e6daec3f4d9d1843917477d35b
#
_entry.id   6e6900e6daec3f4d9d1843917477d35b
#
_cell.length_a   1.000
_cell.length_b   1.000
_cell.length_c   1.000
_cell.angle_alpha   90.00
_cell.angle_beta   90.00
_cell.angle_gamma   90.00
#
_symmetry.space_group_name_H-M   'P 1'
#
loop_
_entity.id
_entity.type
_entity.pdbx_description
1 polymer ?
#
loop_
_entity_poly.entity_id
_entity_poly.type
_entity_poly.pdbx_seq_one_letter_code
_entity_poly.pdbx_strand_id
1 'polypeptide(L)'
;MTTEKPTGSKSRTSRLFYGWWVALAGAMNMIVSSGPTFQAASTLFRAIEDEFGWSRAVVTGVASFGRFGGALLGPLEGWLTDKFGTGKMVVAGFTIGGAGLIFYSQLQGPVQYYAAYFIISLGFSIGGFVPSMAAVNAWMPHKRATAMAIVIGGSSLGGVFVPAIVWGINNHGWRDTTFVIGLITIAAGPPLAYIAGKRAPEYSDLMKQVAKPYDDDETPKYQHDFTAKQALRTRAFWSISISHALTNLSVGAVSAHIFFQLTDPNGVNLSDTSAATIIPIMALSSFSFQLIGGFIGDRMSKRAIVPILILLQGVSLVLLSAAVGYFGALLFAVIWGLGFGGRTPMLHAMRGDYFGRKHFGVILGMSAFPMALGMMATPVIVGRVYDNTGSYDSSLFTLAGFCIIAAVTILLATKPATPK
;
A
#
# COMPACT_ATOMS: atom_id res chain seq x y z
N MET A 1 40.91 -18.40 51.34
CA MET A 1 40.49 -18.67 49.96
C MET A 1 38.99 -18.90 49.93
N THR A 2 38.24 -17.87 49.76
CA THR A 2 36.79 -17.92 49.67
C THR A 2 36.43 -17.66 48.21
N THR A 3 35.96 -18.71 47.53
CA THR A 3 35.51 -18.68 46.16
C THR A 3 34.09 -18.08 46.11
N GLU A 4 33.97 -16.83 45.67
CA GLU A 4 32.67 -16.24 45.28
C GLU A 4 32.13 -16.90 43.99
N LYS A 5 30.96 -17.52 44.12
CA LYS A 5 30.15 -17.97 42.97
C LYS A 5 29.61 -16.75 42.23
N PRO A 6 29.66 -16.72 40.89
CA PRO A 6 28.99 -15.65 40.15
C PRO A 6 27.47 -15.81 40.24
N THR A 7 26.85 -14.80 40.82
CA THR A 7 25.41 -14.67 40.97
C THR A 7 24.72 -14.57 39.61
N GLY A 8 23.67 -15.35 39.50
CA GLY A 8 22.65 -15.48 38.49
C GLY A 8 22.55 -14.51 37.34
N SER A 9 22.72 -15.05 36.15
CA SER A 9 22.17 -14.53 34.92
C SER A 9 20.64 -14.38 35.06
N LYS A 10 20.17 -13.15 35.29
CA LYS A 10 18.76 -12.82 35.13
C LYS A 10 18.39 -13.12 33.69
N SER A 11 17.49 -14.08 33.47
CA SER A 11 16.89 -14.36 32.16
C SER A 11 16.29 -13.06 31.66
N ARG A 12 16.95 -12.44 30.66
CA ARG A 12 16.37 -11.37 29.88
C ARG A 12 15.24 -12.01 29.07
N THR A 13 14.02 -11.93 29.59
CA THR A 13 12.83 -12.05 28.72
C THR A 13 13.05 -11.09 27.57
N SER A 14 13.25 -11.61 26.38
CA SER A 14 13.49 -10.83 25.18
C SER A 14 12.23 -9.99 24.90
N ARG A 15 12.21 -8.75 25.40
CA ARG A 15 11.13 -7.82 25.06
C ARG A 15 11.16 -7.63 23.55
N LEU A 16 10.01 -7.87 22.92
CA LEU A 16 9.85 -7.67 21.48
C LEU A 16 10.33 -6.26 21.14
N PHE A 17 11.22 -6.14 20.13
CA PHE A 17 11.74 -4.85 19.70
C PHE A 17 10.59 -3.90 19.33
N TYR A 18 10.63 -2.67 19.84
CA TYR A 18 9.50 -1.73 19.73
C TYR A 18 9.07 -1.44 18.28
N GLY A 19 10.00 -1.52 17.33
CA GLY A 19 9.72 -1.37 15.89
C GLY A 19 8.64 -2.31 15.36
N TRP A 20 8.46 -3.51 15.97
CA TRP A 20 7.37 -4.40 15.59
C TRP A 20 5.99 -3.89 16.02
N TRP A 21 5.92 -3.25 17.18
CA TRP A 21 4.67 -2.58 17.61
C TRP A 21 4.31 -1.43 16.68
N VAL A 22 5.32 -0.69 16.19
CA VAL A 22 5.12 0.36 15.19
C VAL A 22 4.62 -0.22 13.86
N ALA A 23 5.16 -1.36 13.42
CA ALA A 23 4.69 -2.05 12.21
C ALA A 23 3.25 -2.55 12.36
N LEU A 24 2.90 -3.13 13.51
CA LEU A 24 1.54 -3.57 13.82
C LEU A 24 0.56 -2.38 13.91
N ALA A 25 0.95 -1.29 14.56
CA ALA A 25 0.14 -0.07 14.58
C ALA A 25 -0.09 0.51 13.18
N GLY A 26 0.95 0.47 12.31
CA GLY A 26 0.82 0.84 10.91
C GLY A 26 -0.13 -0.09 10.14
N ALA A 27 -0.09 -1.40 10.39
CA ALA A 27 -1.04 -2.35 9.80
C ALA A 27 -2.48 -2.09 10.27
N MET A 28 -2.70 -1.85 11.57
CA MET A 28 -4.01 -1.48 12.09
C MET A 28 -4.51 -0.15 11.51
N ASN A 29 -3.61 0.83 11.34
CA ASN A 29 -3.92 2.06 10.65
C ASN A 29 -4.42 1.78 9.21
N MET A 30 -3.73 0.90 8.47
CA MET A 30 -4.15 0.51 7.13
C MET A 30 -5.48 -0.25 7.12
N ILE A 31 -5.74 -1.12 8.10
CA ILE A 31 -7.02 -1.82 8.24
C ILE A 31 -8.17 -0.82 8.40
N VAL A 32 -8.05 0.11 9.34
CA VAL A 32 -9.11 1.08 9.67
C VAL A 32 -9.34 2.06 8.51
N SER A 33 -8.27 2.51 7.84
CA SER A 33 -8.39 3.48 6.74
C SER A 33 -8.89 2.86 5.44
N SER A 34 -8.48 1.61 5.11
CA SER A 34 -8.84 0.97 3.83
C SER A 34 -10.14 0.16 3.89
N GLY A 35 -10.52 -0.33 5.06
CA GLY A 35 -11.71 -1.15 5.23
C GLY A 35 -12.98 -0.48 4.69
N PRO A 36 -13.39 0.66 5.22
CA PRO A 36 -14.61 1.35 4.79
C PRO A 36 -14.51 1.97 3.40
N THR A 37 -13.35 2.55 3.06
CA THR A 37 -13.21 3.41 1.87
C THR A 37 -12.80 2.67 0.61
N PHE A 38 -12.16 1.52 0.75
CA PHE A 38 -11.68 0.74 -0.39
C PHE A 38 -12.31 -0.64 -0.45
N GLN A 39 -12.34 -1.38 0.65
CA GLN A 39 -12.80 -2.77 0.66
C GLN A 39 -14.35 -2.87 0.68
N ALA A 40 -15.03 -2.03 1.48
CA ALA A 40 -16.49 -1.98 1.55
C ALA A 40 -17.13 -0.91 0.65
N ALA A 41 -16.33 -0.20 -0.16
CA ALA A 41 -16.81 0.93 -0.95
C ALA A 41 -17.98 0.57 -1.87
N SER A 42 -17.92 -0.58 -2.55
CA SER A 42 -18.98 -1.03 -3.45
C SER A 42 -20.32 -1.27 -2.74
N THR A 43 -20.28 -1.75 -1.51
CA THR A 43 -21.51 -1.98 -0.70
C THR A 43 -22.14 -0.65 -0.30
N LEU A 44 -21.32 0.32 0.12
CA LEU A 44 -21.81 1.67 0.43
C LEU A 44 -22.34 2.37 -0.83
N PHE A 45 -21.66 2.23 -1.96
CA PHE A 45 -22.11 2.79 -3.24
C PHE A 45 -23.48 2.26 -3.64
N ARG A 46 -23.71 0.95 -3.48
CA ARG A 46 -25.00 0.34 -3.75
C ARG A 46 -26.10 0.89 -2.83
N ALA A 47 -25.83 1.01 -1.54
CA ALA A 47 -26.80 1.57 -0.61
C ALA A 47 -27.19 3.02 -0.91
N ILE A 48 -26.25 3.84 -1.43
CA ILE A 48 -26.50 5.20 -1.91
C ILE A 48 -27.32 5.19 -3.23
N GLU A 49 -26.96 4.30 -4.18
CA GLU A 49 -27.69 4.12 -5.44
C GLU A 49 -29.16 3.74 -5.16
N ASP A 50 -29.37 2.79 -4.24
CA ASP A 50 -30.70 2.29 -3.88
C ASP A 50 -31.57 3.36 -3.17
N GLU A 51 -30.98 4.23 -2.35
CA GLU A 51 -31.74 5.25 -1.62
C GLU A 51 -32.03 6.50 -2.44
N PHE A 52 -31.05 6.99 -3.19
CA PHE A 52 -31.18 8.26 -3.89
C PHE A 52 -31.53 8.13 -5.38
N GLY A 53 -31.46 6.93 -5.96
CA GLY A 53 -31.69 6.69 -7.39
C GLY A 53 -30.67 7.39 -8.30
N TRP A 54 -29.49 7.75 -7.78
CA TRP A 54 -28.47 8.40 -8.60
C TRP A 54 -27.86 7.43 -9.60
N SER A 55 -27.41 7.98 -10.73
CA SER A 55 -26.74 7.15 -11.73
C SER A 55 -25.45 6.53 -11.15
N ARG A 56 -25.14 5.31 -11.60
CA ARG A 56 -23.92 4.61 -11.19
C ARG A 56 -22.65 5.43 -11.42
N ALA A 57 -22.61 6.23 -12.49
CA ALA A 57 -21.50 7.13 -12.79
C ALA A 57 -21.31 8.21 -11.70
N VAL A 58 -22.39 8.78 -11.17
CA VAL A 58 -22.33 9.74 -10.05
C VAL A 58 -21.84 9.06 -8.80
N VAL A 59 -22.38 7.88 -8.47
CA VAL A 59 -22.04 7.17 -7.23
C VAL A 59 -20.61 6.65 -7.24
N THR A 60 -20.14 6.06 -8.34
CA THR A 60 -18.78 5.52 -8.42
C THR A 60 -17.70 6.56 -8.76
N GLY A 61 -18.09 7.65 -9.39
CA GLY A 61 -17.20 8.75 -9.79
C GLY A 61 -16.46 9.39 -8.61
N VAL A 62 -17.05 9.36 -7.42
CA VAL A 62 -16.44 9.86 -6.19
C VAL A 62 -15.14 9.13 -5.83
N ALA A 63 -15.02 7.85 -6.14
CA ALA A 63 -13.81 7.07 -5.87
C ALA A 63 -12.63 7.54 -6.76
N SER A 64 -12.89 7.88 -8.01
CA SER A 64 -11.90 8.47 -8.92
C SER A 64 -11.47 9.86 -8.46
N PHE A 65 -12.43 10.66 -8.01
CA PHE A 65 -12.18 12.00 -7.46
C PHE A 65 -11.30 11.93 -6.18
N GLY A 66 -11.59 11.02 -5.26
CA GLY A 66 -10.78 10.82 -4.05
C GLY A 66 -9.35 10.35 -4.36
N ARG A 67 -9.17 9.44 -5.33
CA ARG A 67 -7.84 8.99 -5.77
C ARG A 67 -7.03 10.12 -6.41
N PHE A 68 -7.67 10.98 -7.21
CA PHE A 68 -7.01 12.15 -7.79
C PHE A 68 -6.53 13.12 -6.71
N GLY A 69 -7.38 13.41 -5.71
CA GLY A 69 -7.02 14.25 -4.56
C GLY A 69 -5.82 13.69 -3.80
N GLY A 70 -5.83 12.39 -3.46
CA GLY A 70 -4.72 11.72 -2.77
C GLY A 70 -3.41 11.73 -3.58
N ALA A 71 -3.48 11.54 -4.91
CA ALA A 71 -2.30 11.61 -5.77
C ALA A 71 -1.64 13.00 -5.76
N LEU A 72 -2.46 14.04 -5.86
CA LEU A 72 -1.99 15.43 -5.89
C LEU A 72 -1.40 15.86 -4.54
N LEU A 73 -1.96 15.37 -3.44
CA LEU A 73 -1.57 15.74 -2.08
C LEU A 73 -0.37 14.94 -1.55
N GLY A 74 0.04 13.85 -2.20
CA GLY A 74 1.12 12.97 -1.75
C GLY A 74 2.41 13.70 -1.32
N PRO A 75 2.98 14.63 -2.11
CA PRO A 75 4.16 15.41 -1.69
C PRO A 75 3.90 16.28 -0.45
N LEU A 76 2.69 16.88 -0.34
CA LEU A 76 2.28 17.68 0.81
C LEU A 76 2.14 16.82 2.07
N GLU A 77 1.52 15.66 1.95
CA GLU A 77 1.37 14.68 3.04
C GLU A 77 2.72 14.22 3.58
N GLY A 78 3.65 13.93 2.65
CA GLY A 78 5.01 13.57 3.01
C GLY A 78 5.72 14.68 3.77
N TRP A 79 5.62 15.92 3.29
CA TRP A 79 6.21 17.09 3.95
C TRP A 79 5.58 17.36 5.33
N LEU A 80 4.25 17.25 5.44
CA LEU A 80 3.55 17.38 6.71
C LEU A 80 4.00 16.30 7.70
N THR A 81 4.14 15.05 7.24
CA THR A 81 4.61 13.93 8.05
C THR A 81 6.03 14.15 8.56
N ASP A 82 6.94 14.58 7.70
CA ASP A 82 8.33 14.86 8.07
C ASP A 82 8.44 16.05 9.03
N LYS A 83 7.57 17.07 8.88
CA LYS A 83 7.58 18.28 9.71
C LYS A 83 6.92 18.11 11.07
N PHE A 84 5.74 17.50 11.11
CA PHE A 84 4.91 17.41 12.33
C PHE A 84 5.05 16.08 13.06
N GLY A 85 5.61 15.06 12.38
CA GLY A 85 5.80 13.72 12.90
C GLY A 85 4.58 12.83 12.74
N THR A 86 4.82 11.53 12.67
CA THR A 86 3.83 10.49 12.36
C THR A 86 2.62 10.51 13.31
N GLY A 87 2.84 10.63 14.63
CA GLY A 87 1.74 10.56 15.59
C GLY A 87 0.71 11.67 15.41
N LYS A 88 1.14 12.92 15.21
CA LYS A 88 0.22 14.05 14.99
C LYS A 88 -0.56 13.87 13.68
N MET A 89 0.09 13.35 12.64
CA MET A 89 -0.55 13.11 11.35
C MET A 89 -1.60 12.00 11.43
N VAL A 90 -1.34 10.92 12.19
CA VAL A 90 -2.33 9.86 12.44
C VAL A 90 -3.54 10.40 13.18
N VAL A 91 -3.36 11.15 14.28
CA VAL A 91 -4.50 11.75 15.01
C VAL A 91 -5.30 12.68 14.11
N ALA A 92 -4.63 13.64 13.44
CA ALA A 92 -5.30 14.61 12.58
C ALA A 92 -6.07 13.90 11.44
N GLY A 93 -5.40 12.95 10.76
CA GLY A 93 -6.00 12.22 9.65
C GLY A 93 -7.20 11.37 10.07
N PHE A 94 -7.11 10.67 11.18
CA PHE A 94 -8.22 9.85 11.70
C PHE A 94 -9.38 10.71 12.23
N THR A 95 -9.09 11.87 12.81
CA THR A 95 -10.12 12.83 13.20
C THR A 95 -10.84 13.40 11.98
N ILE A 96 -10.09 13.84 10.96
CA ILE A 96 -10.67 14.39 9.72
C ILE A 96 -11.44 13.29 8.97
N GLY A 97 -10.84 12.10 8.79
CA GLY A 97 -11.48 10.99 8.08
C GLY A 97 -12.73 10.48 8.78
N GLY A 98 -12.68 10.34 10.10
CA GLY A 98 -13.85 9.94 10.91
C GLY A 98 -14.95 11.00 10.93
N ALA A 99 -14.60 12.30 11.01
CA ALA A 99 -15.56 13.39 10.86
C ALA A 99 -16.19 13.39 9.46
N GLY A 100 -15.40 13.08 8.42
CA GLY A 100 -15.89 12.88 7.06
C GLY A 100 -16.90 11.74 6.96
N LEU A 101 -16.65 10.60 7.64
CA LEU A 101 -17.59 9.47 7.70
C LEU A 101 -18.89 9.83 8.46
N ILE A 102 -18.79 10.61 9.53
CA ILE A 102 -19.96 11.15 10.25
C ILE A 102 -20.73 12.10 9.33
N PHE A 103 -20.05 12.98 8.59
CA PHE A 103 -20.71 13.85 7.62
C PHE A 103 -21.33 13.04 6.47
N TYR A 104 -20.66 11.97 6.02
CA TYR A 104 -21.19 11.04 5.01
C TYR A 104 -22.51 10.39 5.49
N SER A 105 -22.68 10.08 6.76
CA SER A 105 -23.92 9.51 7.30
C SER A 105 -25.13 10.44 7.21
N GLN A 106 -24.91 11.74 7.00
CA GLN A 106 -25.96 12.78 6.98
C GLN A 106 -26.25 13.32 5.56
N LEU A 107 -25.84 12.60 4.52
CA LEU A 107 -26.01 13.02 3.14
C LEU A 107 -27.46 13.24 2.73
N GLN A 108 -27.70 14.32 1.98
CA GLN A 108 -28.99 14.66 1.39
C GLN A 108 -28.90 14.90 -0.12
N GLY A 109 -27.69 15.03 -0.68
CA GLY A 109 -27.50 15.31 -2.09
C GLY A 109 -26.09 15.06 -2.62
N PRO A 110 -25.92 15.08 -3.96
CA PRO A 110 -24.65 14.68 -4.58
C PRO A 110 -23.48 15.60 -4.25
N VAL A 111 -23.70 16.88 -4.02
CA VAL A 111 -22.64 17.82 -3.64
C VAL A 111 -22.08 17.46 -2.26
N GLN A 112 -22.94 17.16 -1.29
CA GLN A 112 -22.53 16.72 0.04
C GLN A 112 -21.81 15.36 -0.03
N TYR A 113 -22.26 14.46 -0.91
CA TYR A 113 -21.64 13.16 -1.15
C TYR A 113 -20.18 13.32 -1.60
N TYR A 114 -19.92 14.14 -2.61
CA TYR A 114 -18.55 14.40 -3.08
C TYR A 114 -17.70 15.13 -2.03
N ALA A 115 -18.28 16.10 -1.32
CA ALA A 115 -17.59 16.82 -0.25
C ALA A 115 -17.23 15.89 0.92
N ALA A 116 -18.14 15.04 1.38
CA ALA A 116 -17.88 14.08 2.45
C ALA A 116 -16.80 13.09 2.05
N TYR A 117 -16.87 12.53 0.85
CA TYR A 117 -15.86 11.59 0.36
C TYR A 117 -14.49 12.24 0.18
N PHE A 118 -14.44 13.51 -0.21
CA PHE A 118 -13.19 14.28 -0.26
C PHE A 118 -12.58 14.43 1.14
N ILE A 119 -13.39 14.78 2.15
CA ILE A 119 -12.92 14.89 3.54
C ILE A 119 -12.41 13.55 4.06
N ILE A 120 -13.14 12.45 3.79
CA ILE A 120 -12.72 11.09 4.14
C ILE A 120 -11.37 10.76 3.49
N SER A 121 -11.26 10.97 2.18
CA SER A 121 -10.05 10.69 1.41
C SER A 121 -8.87 11.52 1.90
N LEU A 122 -9.07 12.81 2.15
CA LEU A 122 -8.07 13.72 2.71
C LEU A 122 -7.58 13.25 4.08
N GLY A 123 -8.51 12.89 4.97
CA GLY A 123 -8.17 12.41 6.31
C GLY A 123 -7.34 11.14 6.27
N PHE A 124 -7.77 10.13 5.53
CA PHE A 124 -7.04 8.86 5.43
C PHE A 124 -5.74 8.96 4.60
N SER A 125 -5.65 9.90 3.68
CA SER A 125 -4.40 10.22 2.99
C SER A 125 -3.38 10.78 3.99
N ILE A 126 -3.75 11.81 4.74
CA ILE A 126 -2.89 12.48 5.72
C ILE A 126 -2.46 11.55 6.86
N GLY A 127 -3.37 10.73 7.40
CA GLY A 127 -3.11 9.87 8.56
C GLY A 127 -2.74 8.42 8.23
N GLY A 128 -2.85 7.99 6.97
CA GLY A 128 -2.80 6.59 6.57
C GLY A 128 -1.42 6.10 6.15
N PHE A 129 -1.23 5.94 4.85
CA PHE A 129 -0.11 5.20 4.26
C PHE A 129 1.25 5.86 4.51
N VAL A 130 1.40 7.15 4.17
CA VAL A 130 2.70 7.86 4.25
C VAL A 130 3.22 7.92 5.69
N PRO A 131 2.44 8.33 6.71
CA PRO A 131 2.89 8.30 8.10
C PRO A 131 3.27 6.91 8.59
N SER A 132 2.50 5.86 8.25
CA SER A 132 2.79 4.49 8.66
C SER A 132 4.11 4.00 8.08
N MET A 133 4.37 4.27 6.78
CA MET A 133 5.64 3.93 6.13
C MET A 133 6.82 4.72 6.70
N ALA A 134 6.63 6.00 7.00
CA ALA A 134 7.66 6.84 7.61
C ALA A 134 8.05 6.34 9.01
N ALA A 135 7.05 5.97 9.84
CA ALA A 135 7.29 5.39 11.15
C ALA A 135 8.11 4.10 11.08
N VAL A 136 7.70 3.17 10.22
CA VAL A 136 8.43 1.91 10.02
C VAL A 136 9.85 2.16 9.49
N ASN A 137 10.00 3.05 8.52
CA ASN A 137 11.31 3.42 8.00
C ASN A 137 12.24 3.96 9.09
N ALA A 138 11.68 4.71 10.05
CA ALA A 138 12.45 5.27 11.16
C ALA A 138 12.87 4.20 12.19
N TRP A 139 12.02 3.22 12.50
CA TRP A 139 12.24 2.24 13.55
C TRP A 139 12.91 0.94 13.11
N MET A 140 12.82 0.55 11.83
CA MET A 140 13.22 -0.78 11.34
C MET A 140 14.36 -0.70 10.31
N PRO A 141 15.61 -0.38 10.72
CA PRO A 141 16.73 -0.24 9.79
C PRO A 141 17.13 -1.55 9.10
N HIS A 142 17.04 -2.70 9.80
CA HIS A 142 17.48 -4.00 9.27
C HIS A 142 16.36 -4.85 8.65
N LYS A 143 15.13 -4.71 9.17
CA LYS A 143 13.97 -5.50 8.72
C LYS A 143 12.91 -4.60 8.07
N ARG A 144 13.37 -3.64 7.29
CA ARG A 144 12.55 -2.58 6.71
C ARG A 144 11.51 -3.15 5.74
N ALA A 145 11.92 -4.05 4.85
CA ALA A 145 11.02 -4.64 3.87
C ALA A 145 9.94 -5.52 4.53
N THR A 146 10.31 -6.34 5.52
CA THR A 146 9.34 -7.15 6.28
C THR A 146 8.35 -6.26 7.03
N ALA A 147 8.82 -5.22 7.71
CA ALA A 147 7.95 -4.33 8.47
C ALA A 147 7.01 -3.51 7.55
N MET A 148 7.50 -3.05 6.41
CA MET A 148 6.67 -2.40 5.39
C MET A 148 5.66 -3.36 4.77
N ALA A 149 6.01 -4.64 4.58
CA ALA A 149 5.08 -5.67 4.12
C ALA A 149 3.91 -5.88 5.09
N ILE A 150 4.18 -5.88 6.40
CA ILE A 150 3.14 -5.97 7.44
C ILE A 150 2.18 -4.77 7.35
N VAL A 151 2.70 -3.56 7.20
CA VAL A 151 1.86 -2.35 7.06
C VAL A 151 0.98 -2.44 5.82
N ILE A 152 1.56 -2.76 4.66
CA ILE A 152 0.81 -2.85 3.39
C ILE A 152 -0.23 -3.98 3.47
N GLY A 153 0.15 -5.11 4.06
CA GLY A 153 -0.74 -6.24 4.29
C GLY A 153 -1.99 -5.88 5.10
N GLY A 154 -1.88 -4.92 6.01
CA GLY A 154 -3.01 -4.36 6.75
C GLY A 154 -4.14 -3.85 5.83
N SER A 155 -3.79 -3.23 4.68
CA SER A 155 -4.79 -2.78 3.72
C SER A 155 -5.62 -3.95 3.14
N SER A 156 -4.98 -5.09 2.86
CA SER A 156 -5.67 -6.30 2.39
C SER A 156 -6.53 -6.90 3.50
N LEU A 157 -6.05 -6.89 4.75
CA LEU A 157 -6.78 -7.37 5.92
C LEU A 157 -8.00 -6.50 6.27
N GLY A 158 -8.05 -5.25 5.81
CA GLY A 158 -9.25 -4.40 5.92
C GLY A 158 -10.51 -5.06 5.35
N GLY A 159 -10.34 -5.94 4.35
CA GLY A 159 -11.43 -6.73 3.76
C GLY A 159 -12.11 -7.71 4.73
N VAL A 160 -11.44 -8.15 5.80
CA VAL A 160 -12.00 -9.04 6.82
C VAL A 160 -13.18 -8.40 7.55
N PHE A 161 -13.23 -7.07 7.62
CA PHE A 161 -14.31 -6.32 8.27
C PHE A 161 -15.51 -6.05 7.35
N VAL A 162 -15.40 -6.34 6.05
CA VAL A 162 -16.50 -6.13 5.09
C VAL A 162 -17.79 -6.85 5.50
N PRO A 163 -17.78 -8.13 5.93
CA PRO A 163 -18.99 -8.81 6.38
C PRO A 163 -19.67 -8.08 7.56
N ALA A 164 -18.90 -7.55 8.50
CA ALA A 164 -19.45 -6.80 9.64
C ALA A 164 -20.06 -5.46 9.18
N ILE A 165 -19.45 -4.78 8.21
CA ILE A 165 -20.00 -3.56 7.61
C ILE A 165 -21.30 -3.86 6.86
N VAL A 166 -21.33 -4.92 6.06
CA VAL A 166 -22.53 -5.38 5.33
C VAL A 166 -23.65 -5.74 6.31
N TRP A 167 -23.32 -6.46 7.37
CA TRP A 167 -24.29 -6.78 8.42
C TRP A 167 -24.87 -5.50 9.06
N GLY A 168 -24.03 -4.52 9.36
CA GLY A 168 -24.46 -3.22 9.89
C GLY A 168 -25.41 -2.53 8.91
N ILE A 169 -25.05 -2.44 7.63
CA ILE A 169 -25.89 -1.81 6.60
C ILE A 169 -27.24 -2.49 6.48
N ASN A 170 -27.27 -3.81 6.49
CA ASN A 170 -28.51 -4.59 6.30
C ASN A 170 -29.46 -4.51 7.52
N ASN A 171 -28.93 -4.34 8.75
CA ASN A 171 -29.73 -4.35 9.96
C ASN A 171 -30.04 -2.95 10.53
N HIS A 172 -29.14 -1.97 10.30
CA HIS A 172 -29.25 -0.63 10.87
C HIS A 172 -29.23 0.48 9.81
N GLY A 173 -29.07 0.11 8.54
CA GLY A 173 -28.89 1.06 7.45
C GLY A 173 -27.46 1.60 7.33
N TRP A 174 -27.16 2.16 6.16
CA TRP A 174 -25.82 2.65 5.86
C TRP A 174 -25.47 3.92 6.64
N ARG A 175 -26.46 4.76 7.02
CA ARG A 175 -26.25 5.99 7.79
C ARG A 175 -25.69 5.68 9.16
N ASP A 176 -26.37 4.85 9.94
CA ASP A 176 -25.95 4.49 11.29
C ASP A 176 -24.63 3.70 11.25
N THR A 177 -24.47 2.84 10.26
CA THR A 177 -23.22 2.07 10.07
C THR A 177 -22.04 3.00 9.81
N THR A 178 -22.17 3.98 8.91
CA THR A 178 -21.06 4.91 8.59
C THR A 178 -20.81 5.89 9.74
N PHE A 179 -21.84 6.29 10.48
CA PHE A 179 -21.69 7.09 11.71
C PHE A 179 -20.86 6.36 12.76
N VAL A 180 -21.20 5.10 13.06
CA VAL A 180 -20.45 4.26 14.02
C VAL A 180 -19.01 4.02 13.56
N ILE A 181 -18.78 3.74 12.27
CA ILE A 181 -17.43 3.59 11.71
C ILE A 181 -16.65 4.90 11.88
N GLY A 182 -17.29 6.05 11.68
CA GLY A 182 -16.68 7.36 11.91
C GLY A 182 -16.20 7.56 13.34
N LEU A 183 -17.03 7.19 14.32
CA LEU A 183 -16.67 7.24 15.75
C LEU A 183 -15.52 6.28 16.09
N ILE A 184 -15.58 5.04 15.59
CA ILE A 184 -14.50 4.04 15.75
C ILE A 184 -13.19 4.57 15.16
N THR A 185 -13.25 5.20 13.99
CA THR A 185 -12.09 5.79 13.33
C THR A 185 -11.46 6.89 14.20
N ILE A 186 -12.26 7.84 14.71
CA ILE A 186 -11.75 8.89 15.60
C ILE A 186 -11.13 8.28 16.86
N ALA A 187 -11.81 7.31 17.48
CA ALA A 187 -11.35 6.66 18.71
C ALA A 187 -10.06 5.84 18.49
N ALA A 188 -9.86 5.27 17.30
CA ALA A 188 -8.65 4.50 16.96
C ALA A 188 -7.42 5.39 16.76
N GLY A 189 -7.59 6.65 16.35
CA GLY A 189 -6.48 7.57 16.07
C GLY A 189 -5.49 7.74 17.23
N PRO A 190 -5.93 8.14 18.45
CA PRO A 190 -5.02 8.38 19.56
C PRO A 190 -4.17 7.17 19.99
N PRO A 191 -4.70 5.94 20.19
CA PRO A 191 -3.88 4.80 20.57
C PRO A 191 -2.89 4.38 19.48
N LEU A 192 -3.29 4.43 18.20
CA LEU A 192 -2.39 4.15 17.09
C LEU A 192 -1.28 5.20 17.00
N ALA A 193 -1.64 6.48 17.17
CA ALA A 193 -0.69 7.58 17.20
C ALA A 193 0.28 7.49 18.37
N TYR A 194 -0.15 7.05 19.54
CA TYR A 194 0.70 6.84 20.70
C TYR A 194 1.80 5.81 20.42
N ILE A 195 1.46 4.74 19.71
CA ILE A 195 2.43 3.69 19.36
C ILE A 195 3.33 4.16 18.21
N ALA A 196 2.74 4.60 17.10
CA ALA A 196 3.47 4.96 15.88
C ALA A 196 4.21 6.30 15.99
N GLY A 197 3.75 7.20 16.87
CA GLY A 197 4.28 8.55 17.03
C GLY A 197 5.48 8.67 17.95
N LYS A 198 5.90 7.58 18.63
CA LYS A 198 7.12 7.63 19.43
C LYS A 198 8.33 7.93 18.54
N ARG A 199 9.16 8.86 19.01
CA ARG A 199 10.39 9.21 18.31
C ARG A 199 11.32 8.01 18.29
N ALA A 200 11.76 7.61 17.10
CA ALA A 200 12.75 6.56 16.96
C ALA A 200 14.10 7.04 17.58
N PRO A 201 14.85 6.16 18.27
CA PRO A 201 16.18 6.47 18.74
C PRO A 201 17.12 6.88 17.60
N GLU A 202 18.27 7.44 17.93
CA GLU A 202 19.31 7.69 16.94
C GLU A 202 19.72 6.39 16.22
N TYR A 203 20.17 6.52 14.99
CA TYR A 203 20.50 5.35 14.16
C TYR A 203 21.55 4.45 14.81
N SER A 204 22.57 5.05 15.42
CA SER A 204 23.62 4.36 16.15
C SER A 204 23.10 3.49 17.31
N ASP A 205 22.11 4.05 18.05
CA ASP A 205 21.54 3.33 19.20
C ASP A 205 20.58 2.22 18.76
N LEU A 206 19.84 2.43 17.66
CA LEU A 206 19.04 1.37 17.05
C LEU A 206 19.90 0.22 16.56
N MET A 207 21.05 0.53 15.95
CA MET A 207 21.99 -0.47 15.47
C MET A 207 22.55 -1.31 16.63
N LYS A 208 22.95 -0.69 17.76
CA LYS A 208 23.38 -1.40 18.96
C LYS A 208 22.31 -2.32 19.57
N GLN A 209 21.02 -1.91 19.48
CA GLN A 209 19.91 -2.72 20.01
C GLN A 209 19.58 -3.94 19.13
N VAL A 210 19.87 -3.87 17.84
CA VAL A 210 19.51 -4.89 16.84
C VAL A 210 20.69 -5.76 16.46
N ALA A 211 21.93 -5.26 16.60
CA ALA A 211 23.14 -6.03 16.34
C ALA A 211 23.24 -7.23 17.30
N LYS A 212 23.43 -8.43 16.77
CA LYS A 212 23.85 -9.58 17.56
C LYS A 212 25.28 -9.34 18.06
N PRO A 213 25.65 -9.85 19.23
CA PRO A 213 26.97 -9.61 19.83
C PRO A 213 28.17 -10.19 19.08
N TYR A 214 28.04 -10.62 17.83
CA TYR A 214 29.05 -11.47 17.17
C TYR A 214 29.58 -10.97 15.81
N ASP A 215 29.22 -9.74 15.37
CA ASP A 215 29.78 -9.17 14.13
C ASP A 215 30.46 -7.84 14.43
N ASP A 216 31.69 -7.92 14.97
CA ASP A 216 32.54 -6.76 15.23
C ASP A 216 33.14 -6.11 13.96
N ASP A 217 33.00 -6.74 12.79
CA ASP A 217 33.60 -6.28 11.52
C ASP A 217 32.70 -5.43 10.60
N GLU A 218 31.40 -5.37 10.84
CA GLU A 218 30.51 -4.44 10.11
C GLU A 218 30.19 -3.22 10.98
N THR A 219 31.10 -2.25 11.01
CA THR A 219 30.71 -0.90 11.44
C THR A 219 29.50 -0.43 10.63
N PRO A 220 28.40 -0.05 11.30
CA PRO A 220 27.19 0.37 10.58
C PRO A 220 27.55 1.55 9.67
N LYS A 221 27.55 1.33 8.34
CA LYS A 221 27.74 2.42 7.39
C LYS A 221 26.68 3.46 7.67
N TYR A 222 27.10 4.60 8.17
CA TYR A 222 26.23 5.72 8.50
C TYR A 222 25.30 6.00 7.33
N GLN A 223 24.00 5.92 7.56
CA GLN A 223 23.01 6.16 6.52
C GLN A 223 22.83 7.68 6.42
N HIS A 224 23.34 8.28 5.35
CA HIS A 224 23.16 9.70 5.10
C HIS A 224 21.72 10.01 4.71
N ASP A 225 21.13 11.03 5.34
CA ASP A 225 19.80 11.50 5.03
C ASP A 225 19.84 12.46 3.85
N PHE A 226 19.15 12.11 2.78
CA PHE A 226 18.97 12.99 1.63
C PHE A 226 17.81 13.96 1.88
N THR A 227 17.97 15.21 1.46
CA THR A 227 16.82 16.10 1.29
C THR A 227 16.01 15.69 0.05
N ALA A 228 14.74 16.08 -0.03
CA ALA A 228 13.91 15.81 -1.21
C ALA A 228 14.55 16.33 -2.51
N LYS A 229 15.15 17.55 -2.47
CA LYS A 229 15.84 18.16 -3.61
C LYS A 229 17.07 17.35 -4.03
N GLN A 230 17.84 16.83 -3.09
CA GLN A 230 18.98 15.96 -3.38
C GLN A 230 18.52 14.62 -3.97
N ALA A 231 17.48 13.99 -3.39
CA ALA A 231 16.94 12.75 -3.90
C ALA A 231 16.46 12.87 -5.36
N LEU A 232 15.70 13.92 -5.69
CA LEU A 232 15.22 14.22 -7.04
C LEU A 232 16.33 14.36 -8.09
N ARG A 233 17.55 14.72 -7.67
CA ARG A 233 18.70 14.84 -8.57
C ARG A 233 19.41 13.51 -8.82
N THR A 234 19.01 12.44 -8.13
CA THR A 234 19.65 11.12 -8.28
C THR A 234 18.97 10.28 -9.35
N ARG A 235 19.77 9.47 -10.08
CA ARG A 235 19.25 8.44 -10.98
C ARG A 235 18.41 7.40 -10.22
N ALA A 236 18.79 7.07 -8.99
CA ALA A 236 18.11 6.10 -8.16
C ALA A 236 16.65 6.49 -7.88
N PHE A 237 16.38 7.76 -7.56
CA PHE A 237 15.01 8.24 -7.32
C PHE A 237 14.12 8.01 -8.56
N TRP A 238 14.57 8.43 -9.72
CA TRP A 238 13.79 8.30 -10.95
C TRP A 238 13.66 6.85 -11.40
N SER A 239 14.72 6.05 -11.28
CA SER A 239 14.67 4.62 -11.62
C SER A 239 13.67 3.87 -10.75
N ILE A 240 13.65 4.09 -9.43
CA ILE A 240 12.67 3.46 -8.52
C ILE A 240 11.26 3.99 -8.81
N SER A 241 11.09 5.31 -9.01
CA SER A 241 9.78 5.93 -9.19
C SER A 241 9.15 5.54 -10.53
N ILE A 242 9.91 5.58 -11.63
CA ILE A 242 9.44 5.22 -12.97
C ILE A 242 9.13 3.72 -13.03
N SER A 243 10.04 2.87 -12.53
CA SER A 243 9.81 1.43 -12.48
C SER A 243 8.52 1.10 -11.70
N HIS A 244 8.32 1.75 -10.55
CA HIS A 244 7.12 1.56 -9.74
C HIS A 244 5.87 2.10 -10.45
N ALA A 245 5.94 3.26 -11.11
CA ALA A 245 4.84 3.82 -11.88
C ALA A 245 4.42 2.89 -13.04
N LEU A 246 5.38 2.45 -13.86
CA LEU A 246 5.13 1.55 -14.99
C LEU A 246 4.47 0.25 -14.56
N THR A 247 4.96 -0.36 -13.48
CA THR A 247 4.35 -1.60 -12.96
C THR A 247 2.96 -1.39 -12.35
N ASN A 248 2.66 -0.18 -11.84
CA ASN A 248 1.33 0.13 -11.31
C ASN A 248 0.29 0.48 -12.39
N LEU A 249 0.70 0.73 -13.65
CA LEU A 249 -0.24 0.76 -14.76
C LEU A 249 -1.02 -0.55 -14.85
N SER A 250 -0.33 -1.69 -14.76
CA SER A 250 -0.99 -3.00 -14.78
C SER A 250 -1.88 -3.24 -13.55
N VAL A 251 -1.52 -2.70 -12.38
CA VAL A 251 -2.38 -2.76 -11.19
C VAL A 251 -3.67 -1.99 -11.41
N GLY A 252 -3.60 -0.79 -12.00
CA GLY A 252 -4.78 -0.01 -12.37
C GLY A 252 -5.70 -0.76 -13.33
N ALA A 253 -5.13 -1.34 -14.40
CA ALA A 253 -5.88 -2.13 -15.38
C ALA A 253 -6.54 -3.37 -14.77
N VAL A 254 -5.75 -4.21 -14.08
CA VAL A 254 -6.24 -5.46 -13.47
C VAL A 254 -7.32 -5.16 -12.42
N SER A 255 -7.13 -4.16 -11.56
CA SER A 255 -8.12 -3.84 -10.54
C SER A 255 -9.49 -3.44 -11.09
N ALA A 256 -9.52 -2.84 -12.29
CA ALA A 256 -10.77 -2.39 -12.92
C ALA A 256 -11.39 -3.44 -13.86
N HIS A 257 -10.57 -4.20 -14.57
CA HIS A 257 -11.02 -5.02 -15.69
C HIS A 257 -10.90 -6.54 -15.47
N ILE A 258 -10.32 -7.00 -14.35
CA ILE A 258 -10.06 -8.44 -14.15
C ILE A 258 -11.35 -9.28 -14.22
N PHE A 259 -12.42 -8.85 -13.59
CA PHE A 259 -13.68 -9.59 -13.61
C PHE A 259 -14.24 -9.71 -15.03
N PHE A 260 -14.21 -8.62 -15.79
CA PHE A 260 -14.66 -8.61 -17.18
C PHE A 260 -13.80 -9.54 -18.05
N GLN A 261 -12.47 -9.48 -17.92
CA GLN A 261 -11.56 -10.37 -18.65
C GLN A 261 -11.79 -11.85 -18.32
N LEU A 262 -12.10 -12.17 -17.06
CA LEU A 262 -12.38 -13.55 -16.63
C LEU A 262 -13.70 -14.07 -17.18
N THR A 263 -14.71 -13.22 -17.38
CA THR A 263 -16.05 -13.60 -17.84
C THR A 263 -16.28 -13.35 -19.34
N ASP A 264 -15.35 -12.66 -20.00
CA ASP A 264 -15.44 -12.37 -21.45
C ASP A 264 -15.42 -13.67 -22.27
N PRO A 265 -16.40 -13.88 -23.17
CA PRO A 265 -16.38 -15.01 -24.11
C PRO A 265 -15.13 -15.09 -24.99
N ASN A 266 -14.55 -13.93 -25.34
CA ASN A 266 -13.29 -13.82 -26.10
C ASN A 266 -12.04 -13.83 -25.19
N GLY A 267 -12.22 -13.85 -23.86
CA GLY A 267 -11.17 -13.92 -22.85
C GLY A 267 -11.09 -15.32 -22.21
N VAL A 268 -11.07 -15.34 -20.87
CA VAL A 268 -10.95 -16.64 -20.14
C VAL A 268 -12.23 -17.45 -20.15
N ASN A 269 -13.37 -16.84 -20.39
CA ASN A 269 -14.71 -17.44 -20.53
C ASN A 269 -15.16 -18.26 -19.31
N LEU A 270 -15.04 -17.70 -18.12
CA LEU A 270 -15.54 -18.30 -16.89
C LEU A 270 -16.99 -17.87 -16.62
N SER A 271 -17.76 -18.71 -15.91
CA SER A 271 -18.98 -18.27 -15.28
C SER A 271 -18.71 -17.20 -14.20
N ASP A 272 -19.67 -16.32 -13.94
CA ASP A 272 -19.57 -15.27 -12.92
C ASP A 272 -19.18 -15.83 -11.55
N THR A 273 -19.76 -16.99 -11.19
CA THR A 273 -19.46 -17.67 -9.93
C THR A 273 -17.98 -18.11 -9.86
N SER A 274 -17.46 -18.69 -10.95
CA SER A 274 -16.06 -19.11 -11.03
C SER A 274 -15.10 -17.93 -11.02
N ALA A 275 -15.40 -16.89 -11.78
CA ALA A 275 -14.61 -15.65 -11.83
C ALA A 275 -14.54 -14.97 -10.44
N ALA A 276 -15.67 -14.96 -9.71
CA ALA A 276 -15.74 -14.40 -8.37
C ALA A 276 -14.82 -15.11 -7.35
N THR A 277 -14.45 -16.38 -7.58
CA THR A 277 -13.51 -17.10 -6.70
C THR A 277 -12.04 -16.77 -6.98
N ILE A 278 -11.70 -16.39 -8.20
CA ILE A 278 -10.32 -16.05 -8.59
C ILE A 278 -9.82 -14.76 -7.91
N ILE A 279 -10.69 -13.77 -7.75
CA ILE A 279 -10.30 -12.46 -7.18
C ILE A 279 -9.80 -12.58 -5.73
N PRO A 280 -10.51 -13.27 -4.81
CA PRO A 280 -10.00 -13.53 -3.46
C PRO A 280 -8.69 -14.34 -3.45
N ILE A 281 -8.53 -15.31 -4.36
CA ILE A 281 -7.29 -16.11 -4.47
C ILE A 281 -6.13 -15.19 -4.89
N MET A 282 -6.35 -14.30 -5.86
CA MET A 282 -5.36 -13.30 -6.28
C MET A 282 -4.97 -12.36 -5.13
N ALA A 283 -5.95 -11.91 -4.33
CA ALA A 283 -5.71 -11.04 -3.17
C ALA A 283 -4.92 -11.78 -2.07
N LEU A 284 -5.30 -13.02 -1.75
CA LEU A 284 -4.63 -13.86 -0.76
C LEU A 284 -3.19 -14.20 -1.20
N SER A 285 -3.02 -14.55 -2.47
CA SER A 285 -1.69 -14.77 -3.06
C SER A 285 -0.82 -13.51 -2.92
N SER A 286 -1.36 -12.34 -3.31
CA SER A 286 -0.65 -11.07 -3.19
C SER A 286 -0.25 -10.77 -1.74
N PHE A 287 -1.15 -10.96 -0.78
CA PHE A 287 -0.86 -10.78 0.64
C PHE A 287 0.24 -11.72 1.14
N SER A 288 0.12 -13.01 0.81
CA SER A 288 1.13 -14.01 1.22
C SER A 288 2.50 -13.68 0.67
N PHE A 289 2.59 -13.36 -0.61
CA PHE A 289 3.86 -12.99 -1.24
C PHE A 289 4.37 -11.60 -0.84
N GLN A 290 3.54 -10.69 -0.34
CA GLN A 290 4.02 -9.46 0.30
C GLN A 290 4.85 -9.77 1.54
N LEU A 291 4.38 -10.66 2.40
CA LEU A 291 5.11 -11.07 3.61
C LEU A 291 6.40 -11.81 3.26
N ILE A 292 6.32 -12.77 2.33
CA ILE A 292 7.49 -13.52 1.83
C ILE A 292 8.49 -12.57 1.18
N GLY A 293 8.02 -11.65 0.31
CA GLY A 293 8.84 -10.64 -0.35
C GLY A 293 9.53 -9.70 0.62
N GLY A 294 8.80 -9.26 1.67
CA GLY A 294 9.40 -8.47 2.74
C GLY A 294 10.56 -9.20 3.42
N PHE A 295 10.34 -10.47 3.80
CA PHE A 295 11.34 -11.30 4.44
C PHE A 295 12.57 -11.56 3.56
N ILE A 296 12.37 -11.87 2.28
CA ILE A 296 13.45 -12.08 1.30
C ILE A 296 14.19 -10.76 1.06
N GLY A 297 13.46 -9.65 0.94
CA GLY A 297 14.02 -8.33 0.69
C GLY A 297 14.93 -7.80 1.80
N ASP A 298 14.78 -8.29 3.04
CA ASP A 298 15.69 -7.94 4.14
C ASP A 298 16.97 -8.78 4.15
N ARG A 299 17.01 -9.90 3.41
CA ARG A 299 18.15 -10.84 3.39
C ARG A 299 18.94 -10.82 2.10
N MET A 300 18.32 -10.40 1.03
CA MET A 300 18.91 -10.45 -0.31
C MET A 300 18.90 -9.05 -0.96
N SER A 301 19.72 -8.89 -1.98
CA SER A 301 19.75 -7.64 -2.74
C SER A 301 18.41 -7.35 -3.42
N LYS A 302 17.70 -6.33 -2.92
CA LYS A 302 16.42 -5.88 -3.51
C LYS A 302 16.58 -5.51 -4.98
N ARG A 303 17.73 -4.91 -5.34
CA ARG A 303 18.06 -4.56 -6.74
C ARG A 303 18.13 -5.77 -7.66
N ALA A 304 18.54 -6.94 -7.15
CA ALA A 304 18.60 -8.17 -7.94
C ALA A 304 17.24 -8.88 -8.04
N ILE A 305 16.44 -8.86 -6.96
CA ILE A 305 15.18 -9.63 -6.89
C ILE A 305 14.01 -8.87 -7.51
N VAL A 306 13.91 -7.56 -7.29
CA VAL A 306 12.79 -6.75 -7.77
C VAL A 306 12.58 -6.86 -9.29
N PRO A 307 13.63 -6.83 -10.16
CA PRO A 307 13.44 -7.03 -11.59
C PRO A 307 12.78 -8.37 -11.93
N ILE A 308 13.17 -9.45 -11.25
CA ILE A 308 12.60 -10.79 -11.44
C ILE A 308 11.11 -10.80 -11.10
N LEU A 309 10.74 -10.21 -9.97
CA LEU A 309 9.34 -10.12 -9.54
C LEU A 309 8.51 -9.23 -10.49
N ILE A 310 9.11 -8.17 -11.04
CA ILE A 310 8.48 -7.33 -12.07
C ILE A 310 8.24 -8.12 -13.36
N LEU A 311 9.22 -8.91 -13.80
CA LEU A 311 9.07 -9.77 -14.98
C LEU A 311 8.01 -10.85 -14.75
N LEU A 312 7.93 -11.46 -13.56
CA LEU A 312 6.87 -12.39 -13.20
C LEU A 312 5.48 -11.73 -13.25
N GLN A 313 5.37 -10.47 -12.81
CA GLN A 313 4.13 -9.72 -12.99
C GLN A 313 3.79 -9.50 -14.47
N GLY A 314 4.76 -9.20 -15.32
CA GLY A 314 4.59 -9.13 -16.78
C GLY A 314 4.17 -10.47 -17.38
N VAL A 315 4.82 -11.56 -17.00
CA VAL A 315 4.47 -12.94 -17.41
C VAL A 315 3.04 -13.29 -17.03
N SER A 316 2.57 -12.89 -15.82
CA SER A 316 1.20 -13.14 -15.42
C SER A 316 0.16 -12.49 -16.34
N LEU A 317 0.45 -11.29 -16.88
CA LEU A 317 -0.43 -10.62 -17.84
C LEU A 317 -0.50 -11.36 -19.19
N VAL A 318 0.64 -11.87 -19.65
CA VAL A 318 0.69 -12.72 -20.84
C VAL A 318 -0.08 -14.03 -20.62
N LEU A 319 0.07 -14.63 -19.43
CA LEU A 319 -0.71 -15.82 -19.07
C LEU A 319 -2.20 -15.53 -19.00
N LEU A 320 -2.61 -14.36 -18.53
CA LEU A 320 -4.02 -13.95 -18.49
C LEU A 320 -4.61 -13.82 -19.90
N SER A 321 -3.87 -13.29 -20.86
CA SER A 321 -4.27 -13.21 -22.27
C SER A 321 -4.41 -14.61 -22.91
N ALA A 322 -3.53 -15.53 -22.57
CA ALA A 322 -3.57 -16.92 -23.06
C ALA A 322 -4.40 -17.87 -22.19
N ALA A 323 -5.01 -17.39 -21.11
CA ALA A 323 -5.70 -18.24 -20.14
C ALA A 323 -7.00 -18.80 -20.72
N VAL A 324 -7.18 -20.11 -20.55
CA VAL A 324 -8.41 -20.82 -20.89
C VAL A 324 -8.92 -21.52 -19.65
N GLY A 325 -10.17 -21.24 -19.28
CA GLY A 325 -10.85 -21.89 -18.17
C GLY A 325 -10.25 -21.56 -16.79
N TYR A 326 -10.75 -22.24 -15.77
CA TYR A 326 -10.45 -21.93 -14.36
C TYR A 326 -8.97 -22.09 -13.98
N PHE A 327 -8.31 -23.12 -14.52
CA PHE A 327 -6.91 -23.40 -14.19
C PHE A 327 -5.96 -22.29 -14.73
N GLY A 328 -6.22 -21.79 -15.94
CA GLY A 328 -5.46 -20.66 -16.50
C GLY A 328 -5.62 -19.39 -15.66
N ALA A 329 -6.84 -19.08 -15.22
CA ALA A 329 -7.11 -17.97 -14.32
C ALA A 329 -6.44 -18.12 -12.95
N LEU A 330 -6.43 -19.33 -12.40
CA LEU A 330 -5.75 -19.64 -11.13
C LEU A 330 -4.24 -19.42 -11.24
N LEU A 331 -3.62 -19.90 -12.31
CA LEU A 331 -2.20 -19.73 -12.57
C LEU A 331 -1.83 -18.25 -12.67
N PHE A 332 -2.64 -17.46 -13.42
CA PHE A 332 -2.51 -16.01 -13.45
C PHE A 332 -2.54 -15.42 -12.03
N ALA A 333 -3.56 -15.75 -11.22
CA ALA A 333 -3.77 -15.17 -9.91
C ALA A 333 -2.60 -15.42 -8.95
N VAL A 334 -2.00 -16.63 -9.00
CA VAL A 334 -0.85 -16.99 -8.15
C VAL A 334 0.41 -16.26 -8.61
N ILE A 335 0.71 -16.25 -9.92
CA ILE A 335 1.93 -15.60 -10.46
C ILE A 335 1.82 -14.07 -10.34
N TRP A 336 0.63 -13.49 -10.55
CA TRP A 336 0.36 -12.09 -10.25
C TRP A 336 0.67 -11.75 -8.80
N GLY A 337 0.16 -12.56 -7.86
CA GLY A 337 0.40 -12.38 -6.43
C GLY A 337 1.89 -12.43 -6.10
N LEU A 338 2.63 -13.36 -6.68
CA LEU A 338 4.08 -13.48 -6.51
C LEU A 338 4.81 -12.22 -7.02
N GLY A 339 4.51 -11.78 -8.24
CA GLY A 339 5.15 -10.62 -8.85
C GLY A 339 4.78 -9.31 -8.16
N PHE A 340 3.49 -8.98 -8.08
CA PHE A 340 2.97 -7.75 -7.48
C PHE A 340 3.20 -7.71 -5.97
N GLY A 341 2.81 -8.77 -5.26
CA GLY A 341 2.94 -8.83 -3.81
C GLY A 341 4.39 -8.76 -3.38
N GLY A 342 5.24 -9.61 -3.94
CA GLY A 342 6.65 -9.71 -3.53
C GLY A 342 7.46 -8.43 -3.76
N ARG A 343 7.26 -7.74 -4.90
CA ARG A 343 8.04 -6.52 -5.23
C ARG A 343 7.64 -5.29 -4.41
N THR A 344 6.37 -5.18 -4.02
CA THR A 344 5.81 -3.94 -3.45
C THR A 344 6.55 -3.48 -2.18
N PRO A 345 6.71 -4.31 -1.12
CA PRO A 345 7.42 -3.88 0.08
C PRO A 345 8.91 -3.60 -0.18
N MET A 346 9.54 -4.34 -1.12
CA MET A 346 10.93 -4.12 -1.47
C MET A 346 11.17 -2.76 -2.13
N LEU A 347 10.29 -2.33 -3.05
CA LEU A 347 10.37 -1.02 -3.70
C LEU A 347 10.23 0.13 -2.69
N HIS A 348 9.37 -0.02 -1.70
CA HIS A 348 9.24 0.97 -0.62
C HIS A 348 10.48 0.96 0.29
N ALA A 349 10.99 -0.22 0.66
CA ALA A 349 12.19 -0.36 1.47
C ALA A 349 13.45 0.19 0.79
N MET A 350 13.60 0.01 -0.55
CA MET A 350 14.71 0.59 -1.32
C MET A 350 14.80 2.11 -1.16
N ARG A 351 13.66 2.82 -1.10
CA ARG A 351 13.67 4.28 -0.86
C ARG A 351 14.28 4.61 0.48
N GLY A 352 13.89 3.89 1.53
CA GLY A 352 14.47 4.05 2.86
C GLY A 352 15.95 3.70 2.93
N ASP A 353 16.38 2.63 2.22
CA ASP A 353 17.78 2.19 2.17
C ASP A 353 18.69 3.17 1.41
N TYR A 354 18.14 3.89 0.43
CA TYR A 354 18.91 4.77 -0.45
C TYR A 354 18.92 6.22 0.03
N PHE A 355 17.80 6.70 0.59
CA PHE A 355 17.62 8.13 0.89
C PHE A 355 17.56 8.45 2.38
N GLY A 356 17.57 7.44 3.25
CA GLY A 356 17.58 7.64 4.69
C GLY A 356 16.22 7.81 5.32
N ARG A 357 16.18 8.48 6.49
CA ARG A 357 15.01 8.46 7.39
C ARG A 357 14.36 9.85 7.52
N LYS A 358 15.16 10.92 7.51
CA LYS A 358 14.75 12.27 7.92
C LYS A 358 13.69 12.88 7.02
N HIS A 359 13.79 12.68 5.70
CA HIS A 359 12.89 13.23 4.69
C HIS A 359 12.17 12.12 3.91
N PHE A 360 12.01 10.96 4.53
CA PHE A 360 11.44 9.79 3.86
C PHE A 360 9.99 10.04 3.41
N GLY A 361 9.18 10.73 4.22
CA GLY A 361 7.78 11.01 3.91
C GLY A 361 7.63 11.80 2.62
N VAL A 362 8.35 12.93 2.49
CA VAL A 362 8.27 13.75 1.27
C VAL A 362 8.86 13.05 0.05
N ILE A 363 9.94 12.27 0.20
CA ILE A 363 10.54 11.49 -0.89
C ILE A 363 9.57 10.39 -1.37
N LEU A 364 8.90 9.72 -0.43
CA LEU A 364 7.87 8.72 -0.73
C LEU A 364 6.67 9.36 -1.45
N GLY A 365 6.15 10.47 -0.95
CA GLY A 365 5.04 11.21 -1.53
C GLY A 365 5.32 11.68 -2.95
N MET A 366 6.51 12.26 -3.19
CA MET A 366 6.93 12.68 -4.54
C MET A 366 7.08 11.49 -5.50
N SER A 367 7.56 10.35 -5.01
CA SER A 367 7.69 9.12 -5.80
C SER A 367 6.34 8.45 -6.09
N ALA A 368 5.33 8.66 -5.23
CA ALA A 368 4.00 8.11 -5.39
C ALA A 368 3.16 8.87 -6.44
N PHE A 369 3.47 10.13 -6.70
CA PHE A 369 2.69 10.96 -7.64
C PHE A 369 2.62 10.39 -9.07
N PRO A 370 3.74 10.03 -9.76
CA PRO A 370 3.67 9.41 -11.08
C PRO A 370 2.93 8.06 -11.07
N MET A 371 3.07 7.31 -9.99
CA MET A 371 2.39 6.03 -9.80
C MET A 371 0.86 6.19 -9.77
N ALA A 372 0.38 7.17 -9.01
CA ALA A 372 -1.05 7.42 -8.87
C ALA A 372 -1.68 7.90 -10.17
N LEU A 373 -1.00 8.79 -10.93
CA LEU A 373 -1.46 9.23 -12.25
C LEU A 373 -1.59 8.04 -13.22
N GLY A 374 -0.62 7.13 -13.23
CA GLY A 374 -0.66 5.94 -14.06
C GLY A 374 -1.84 5.04 -13.71
N MET A 375 -2.03 4.72 -12.43
CA MET A 375 -3.15 3.90 -11.96
C MET A 375 -4.53 4.50 -12.29
N MET A 376 -4.65 5.82 -12.34
CA MET A 376 -5.90 6.50 -12.66
C MET A 376 -6.20 6.47 -14.16
N ALA A 377 -5.20 6.68 -15.00
CA ALA A 377 -5.38 6.76 -16.46
C ALA A 377 -5.61 5.38 -17.10
N THR A 378 -4.94 4.35 -16.59
CA THR A 378 -4.90 3.02 -17.23
C THR A 378 -6.27 2.37 -17.41
N PRO A 379 -7.20 2.37 -16.42
CA PRO A 379 -8.52 1.77 -16.63
C PRO A 379 -9.28 2.38 -17.80
N VAL A 380 -9.22 3.70 -17.97
CA VAL A 380 -9.90 4.40 -19.05
C VAL A 380 -9.28 4.05 -20.41
N ILE A 381 -7.94 3.98 -20.46
CA ILE A 381 -7.22 3.64 -21.70
C ILE A 381 -7.55 2.20 -22.10
N VAL A 382 -7.46 1.26 -21.16
CA VAL A 382 -7.75 -0.17 -21.41
C VAL A 382 -9.21 -0.38 -21.83
N GLY A 383 -10.16 0.32 -21.18
CA GLY A 383 -11.57 0.28 -21.58
C GLY A 383 -11.78 0.74 -23.01
N ARG A 384 -11.18 1.89 -23.42
CA ARG A 384 -11.26 2.38 -24.80
C ARG A 384 -10.63 1.43 -25.83
N VAL A 385 -9.52 0.80 -25.47
CA VAL A 385 -8.90 -0.22 -26.36
C VAL A 385 -9.85 -1.39 -26.54
N TYR A 386 -10.47 -1.87 -25.48
CA TYR A 386 -11.46 -2.94 -25.54
C TYR A 386 -12.69 -2.54 -26.40
N ASP A 387 -13.24 -1.34 -26.19
CA ASP A 387 -14.38 -0.84 -26.98
C ASP A 387 -14.09 -0.82 -28.48
N ASN A 388 -12.83 -0.59 -28.88
CA ASN A 388 -12.41 -0.55 -30.28
C ASN A 388 -12.01 -1.91 -30.87
N THR A 389 -11.52 -2.84 -30.05
CA THR A 389 -10.92 -4.10 -30.51
C THR A 389 -11.70 -5.35 -30.15
N GLY A 390 -12.61 -5.25 -29.17
CA GLY A 390 -13.35 -6.39 -28.60
C GLY A 390 -12.47 -7.36 -27.79
N SER A 391 -11.23 -6.98 -27.46
CA SER A 391 -10.29 -7.82 -26.72
C SER A 391 -9.41 -6.99 -25.77
N TYR A 392 -8.98 -7.62 -24.67
CA TYR A 392 -8.00 -7.07 -23.73
C TYR A 392 -6.55 -7.38 -24.12
N ASP A 393 -6.30 -8.28 -25.07
CA ASP A 393 -4.97 -8.84 -25.36
C ASP A 393 -3.93 -7.78 -25.68
N SER A 394 -4.24 -6.84 -26.57
CA SER A 394 -3.32 -5.75 -26.93
C SER A 394 -2.94 -4.90 -25.71
N SER A 395 -3.87 -4.65 -24.81
CA SER A 395 -3.62 -3.94 -23.56
C SER A 395 -2.76 -4.75 -22.60
N LEU A 396 -3.03 -6.05 -22.44
CA LEU A 396 -2.26 -6.95 -21.58
C LEU A 396 -0.81 -7.11 -22.07
N PHE A 397 -0.59 -7.28 -23.38
CA PHE A 397 0.76 -7.33 -23.96
C PHE A 397 1.51 -5.99 -23.83
N THR A 398 0.84 -4.86 -24.01
CA THR A 398 1.43 -3.53 -23.81
C THR A 398 1.86 -3.34 -22.35
N LEU A 399 1.02 -3.71 -21.38
CA LEU A 399 1.33 -3.63 -19.97
C LEU A 399 2.45 -4.60 -19.56
N ALA A 400 2.52 -5.79 -20.16
CA ALA A 400 3.64 -6.72 -19.99
C ALA A 400 4.95 -6.11 -20.54
N GLY A 401 4.90 -5.42 -21.69
CA GLY A 401 6.02 -4.65 -22.24
C GLY A 401 6.50 -3.55 -21.26
N PHE A 402 5.58 -2.83 -20.62
CA PHE A 402 5.95 -1.86 -19.58
C PHE A 402 6.59 -2.52 -18.36
N CYS A 403 6.23 -3.75 -18.00
CA CYS A 403 6.94 -4.50 -16.97
C CYS A 403 8.39 -4.82 -17.38
N ILE A 404 8.66 -5.14 -18.64
CA ILE A 404 10.04 -5.33 -19.12
C ILE A 404 10.84 -4.03 -19.00
N ILE A 405 10.29 -2.90 -19.44
CA ILE A 405 10.93 -1.58 -19.32
C ILE A 405 11.17 -1.25 -17.85
N ALA A 406 10.21 -1.53 -16.98
CA ALA A 406 10.31 -1.30 -15.54
C ALA A 406 11.41 -2.15 -14.89
N ALA A 407 11.55 -3.43 -15.31
CA ALA A 407 12.60 -4.34 -14.84
C ALA A 407 14.00 -3.86 -15.24
N VAL A 408 14.16 -3.37 -16.47
CA VAL A 408 15.42 -2.74 -16.93
C VAL A 408 15.68 -1.45 -16.16
N THR A 409 14.66 -0.61 -15.99
CA THR A 409 14.78 0.67 -15.30
C THR A 409 15.23 0.52 -13.85
N ILE A 410 14.71 -0.46 -13.10
CA ILE A 410 15.10 -0.68 -11.71
C ILE A 410 16.55 -1.16 -11.56
N LEU A 411 17.10 -1.84 -12.55
CA LEU A 411 18.52 -2.22 -12.56
C LEU A 411 19.46 -1.00 -12.59
N LEU A 412 18.98 0.14 -13.09
CA LEU A 412 19.73 1.41 -13.09
C LEU A 412 19.71 2.09 -11.71
N ALA A 413 18.90 1.63 -10.77
CA ALA A 413 18.84 2.16 -9.42
C ALA A 413 20.07 1.72 -8.61
N THR A 414 21.17 2.41 -8.78
CA THR A 414 22.37 2.26 -7.94
C THR A 414 22.23 3.12 -6.69
N LYS A 415 22.72 2.62 -5.54
CA LYS A 415 22.73 3.43 -4.29
C LYS A 415 23.51 4.73 -4.56
N PRO A 416 22.89 5.91 -4.35
CA PRO A 416 23.55 7.17 -4.64
C PRO A 416 24.72 7.40 -3.68
N ALA A 417 25.74 8.15 -4.17
CA ALA A 417 26.82 8.63 -3.31
C ALA A 417 26.26 9.57 -2.25
N THR A 418 26.95 9.64 -1.12
CA THR A 418 26.60 10.57 -0.03
C THR A 418 26.49 12.00 -0.54
N PRO A 419 25.43 12.73 -0.19
CA PRO A 419 25.34 14.14 -0.59
C PRO A 419 26.49 14.94 0.04
N LYS A 420 27.15 15.74 -0.81
CA LYS A 420 28.13 16.73 -0.35
C LYS A 420 27.44 17.90 0.31
#